data_98a75203f86c31e94b64c0532190782a
#
_entry.id   98a75203f86c31e94b64c0532190782a
#
_cell.length_a   1.000
_cell.length_b   1.000
_cell.length_c   1.000
_cell.angle_alpha   90.00
_cell.angle_beta   90.00
_cell.angle_gamma   90.00
#
_symmetry.space_group_name_H-M   'P 1'
#
loop_
_entity.id
_entity.type
_entity.pdbx_description
1 polymer ?
#
loop_
_entity_poly.entity_id
_entity_poly.type
_entity_poly.pdbx_seq_one_letter_code
_entity_poly.pdbx_strand_id
1 'polypeptide(L)'
;MPAQPATVKKLYKPQQAAMPTAGKNYLIYVNTGTDETTGAEWLLLGGQRTGDVSRKADSIDASHKGTNGWKSTIPGLKEWSIDLETLLMPNEESLQLLEKAFLNDDLINIKIEYPNKAYMTGICSITELSMNTPHDDVATYKGSLNGVGALSELKQP
;
A
#
# COMPACT_ATOMS: atom_id res chain seq x y z
N MET A 1 40.63 40.26 29.76
CA MET A 1 39.69 39.84 28.71
C MET A 1 39.05 38.52 29.13
N PRO A 2 37.74 38.50 29.21
CA PRO A 2 37.09 37.22 29.48
C PRO A 2 37.37 36.26 28.33
N ALA A 3 37.74 35.04 28.66
CA ALA A 3 37.92 33.99 27.66
C ALA A 3 36.59 33.71 26.99
N GLN A 4 36.58 33.66 25.66
CA GLN A 4 35.39 33.21 24.94
C GLN A 4 35.07 31.78 25.34
N PRO A 5 33.79 31.46 25.59
CA PRO A 5 33.42 30.10 25.88
C PRO A 5 33.83 29.22 24.69
N ALA A 6 34.48 28.10 25.00
CA ALA A 6 34.89 27.16 23.98
C ALA A 6 33.63 26.72 23.18
N THR A 7 33.66 27.02 21.88
CA THR A 7 32.58 26.57 20.99
C THR A 7 32.67 25.05 20.91
N VAL A 8 31.72 24.36 21.48
CA VAL A 8 31.62 22.91 21.31
C VAL A 8 31.35 22.63 19.84
N LYS A 9 32.35 22.07 19.16
CA LYS A 9 32.17 21.64 17.78
C LYS A 9 31.15 20.53 17.74
N LYS A 10 30.07 20.75 17.04
CA LYS A 10 29.09 19.69 16.81
C LYS A 10 29.73 18.60 15.95
N LEU A 11 29.52 17.36 16.34
CA LEU A 11 29.89 16.24 15.50
C LEU A 11 29.15 16.33 14.15
N TYR A 12 29.89 16.10 13.07
CA TYR A 12 29.28 15.99 11.76
C TYR A 12 28.27 14.85 11.77
N LYS A 13 27.02 15.17 11.50
CA LYS A 13 25.99 14.17 11.22
C LYS A 13 25.88 14.06 9.70
N PRO A 14 26.35 12.97 9.11
CA PRO A 14 26.11 12.77 7.70
C PRO A 14 24.60 12.83 7.45
N GLN A 15 24.21 13.64 6.48
CA GLN A 15 22.81 13.65 6.04
C GLN A 15 22.50 12.25 5.56
N GLN A 16 21.64 11.57 6.29
CA GLN A 16 21.26 10.22 5.90
C GLN A 16 20.57 10.32 4.54
N ALA A 17 21.21 9.75 3.53
CA ALA A 17 20.53 9.42 2.31
C ALA A 17 19.28 8.62 2.69
N ALA A 18 18.20 8.78 1.94
CA ALA A 18 16.95 8.06 2.18
C ALA A 18 17.27 6.57 2.36
N MET A 19 17.13 6.09 3.58
CA MET A 19 17.45 4.70 3.90
C MET A 19 16.23 3.81 3.68
N PRO A 20 16.45 2.59 3.20
CA PRO A 20 15.37 1.62 3.14
C PRO A 20 14.79 1.36 4.52
N THR A 21 13.49 1.16 4.59
CA THR A 21 12.76 0.86 5.82
C THR A 21 12.22 -0.56 5.77
N ALA A 22 12.05 -1.17 6.96
CA ALA A 22 11.54 -2.53 7.04
C ALA A 22 10.07 -2.59 6.57
N GLY A 23 9.74 -3.61 5.81
CA GLY A 23 8.38 -3.81 5.29
C GLY A 23 7.30 -3.88 6.37
N LYS A 24 7.65 -4.33 7.58
CA LYS A 24 6.71 -4.36 8.73
C LYS A 24 6.16 -3.00 9.13
N ASN A 25 6.78 -1.91 8.69
CA ASN A 25 6.36 -0.55 9.01
C ASN A 25 5.40 0.05 7.97
N TYR A 26 5.11 -0.68 6.91
CA TYR A 26 4.13 -0.31 5.89
C TYR A 26 2.82 -0.98 6.23
N LEU A 27 1.77 -0.20 6.45
CA LEU A 27 0.50 -0.69 6.99
C LEU A 27 -0.64 -0.38 6.03
N ILE A 28 -1.59 -1.29 5.98
CA ILE A 28 -2.81 -1.17 5.18
C ILE A 28 -4.00 -0.94 6.10
N TYR A 29 -4.78 0.08 5.79
CA TYR A 29 -6.00 0.44 6.52
C TYR A 29 -7.20 0.34 5.59
N VAL A 30 -8.36 0.06 6.17
CA VAL A 30 -9.65 0.04 5.48
C VAL A 30 -10.49 1.20 5.99
N ASN A 31 -11.15 1.93 5.09
CA ASN A 31 -12.05 3.01 5.46
C ASN A 31 -13.40 2.44 5.93
N THR A 32 -13.76 2.74 7.15
CA THR A 32 -15.06 2.38 7.75
C THR A 32 -15.96 3.60 7.95
N GLY A 33 -15.53 4.78 7.48
CA GLY A 33 -16.26 6.03 7.59
C GLY A 33 -17.32 6.24 6.52
N THR A 34 -17.80 7.46 6.45
CA THR A 34 -18.90 7.83 5.55
C THR A 34 -18.46 8.39 4.21
N ASP A 35 -17.20 8.83 4.09
CA ASP A 35 -16.63 9.30 2.84
C ASP A 35 -15.12 9.03 2.80
N GLU A 36 -14.45 9.46 1.72
CA GLU A 36 -13.04 9.15 1.45
C GLU A 36 -12.07 10.17 2.05
N THR A 37 -12.56 11.29 2.56
CA THR A 37 -11.73 12.41 3.01
C THR A 37 -12.08 12.87 4.42
N THR A 38 -13.05 13.78 4.55
CA THR A 38 -13.41 14.39 5.84
C THR A 38 -14.17 13.45 6.77
N GLY A 39 -14.97 12.54 6.23
CA GLY A 39 -15.68 11.50 6.97
C GLY A 39 -14.98 10.16 7.01
N ALA A 40 -13.71 10.08 6.61
CA ALA A 40 -12.98 8.83 6.58
C ALA A 40 -12.56 8.39 7.99
N GLU A 41 -12.80 7.13 8.30
CA GLU A 41 -12.32 6.48 9.50
C GLU A 41 -11.48 5.27 9.09
N TRP A 42 -10.20 5.30 9.43
CA TRP A 42 -9.25 4.29 8.99
C TRP A 42 -9.05 3.23 10.07
N LEU A 43 -9.49 2.02 9.76
CA LEU A 43 -9.30 0.85 10.61
C LEU A 43 -8.10 0.06 10.12
N LEU A 44 -7.13 -0.16 10.99
CA LEU A 44 -5.95 -0.97 10.68
C LEU A 44 -6.38 -2.40 10.37
N LEU A 45 -5.90 -2.94 9.25
CA LEU A 45 -6.12 -4.33 8.92
C LEU A 45 -5.32 -5.22 9.88
N GLY A 46 -6.04 -5.98 10.72
CA GLY A 46 -5.44 -6.76 11.80
C GLY A 46 -4.65 -7.96 11.31
N GLY A 47 -3.58 -8.28 12.04
CA GLY A 47 -2.79 -9.48 11.78
C GLY A 47 -1.95 -9.45 10.51
N GLN A 48 -1.67 -8.28 9.93
CA GLN A 48 -0.92 -8.16 8.69
C GLN A 48 0.47 -8.79 8.76
N ARG A 49 0.81 -9.59 7.76
CA ARG A 49 2.15 -10.15 7.55
C ARG A 49 2.79 -9.59 6.29
N THR A 50 2.07 -9.62 5.17
CA THR A 50 2.52 -9.07 3.90
C THR A 50 1.42 -8.25 3.24
N GLY A 51 1.82 -7.25 2.45
CA GLY A 51 0.94 -6.44 1.64
C GLY A 51 1.70 -5.94 0.43
N ASP A 52 1.71 -6.72 -0.64
CA ASP A 52 2.47 -6.43 -1.83
C ASP A 52 1.63 -5.61 -2.80
N VAL A 53 2.08 -4.40 -3.09
CA VAL A 53 1.40 -3.49 -4.02
C VAL A 53 2.07 -3.57 -5.38
N SER A 54 1.29 -3.87 -6.40
CA SER A 54 1.74 -3.94 -7.78
C SER A 54 1.03 -2.91 -8.63
N ARG A 55 1.77 -2.20 -9.46
CA ARG A 55 1.24 -1.22 -10.42
C ARG A 55 1.80 -1.52 -11.79
N LYS A 56 0.94 -1.53 -12.80
CA LYS A 56 1.31 -1.81 -14.18
C LYS A 56 0.67 -0.81 -15.12
N ALA A 57 1.33 -0.59 -16.24
CA ALA A 57 0.76 0.11 -17.39
C ALA A 57 0.92 -0.77 -18.63
N ASP A 58 -0.12 -0.86 -19.44
CA ASP A 58 -0.02 -1.54 -20.72
C ASP A 58 0.93 -0.76 -21.64
N SER A 59 1.56 -1.47 -22.55
CA SER A 59 2.43 -0.89 -23.56
C SER A 59 1.76 -0.94 -24.92
N ILE A 60 1.63 0.22 -25.55
CA ILE A 60 1.05 0.33 -26.89
C ILE A 60 2.19 0.58 -27.88
N ASP A 61 2.26 -0.22 -28.93
CA ASP A 61 3.26 -0.05 -29.98
C ASP A 61 2.90 1.16 -30.84
N ALA A 62 3.78 2.15 -30.84
CA ALA A 62 3.67 3.37 -31.61
C ALA A 62 4.78 3.47 -32.68
N SER A 63 5.40 2.36 -33.02
CA SER A 63 6.50 2.31 -33.99
C SER A 63 5.98 2.67 -35.40
N HIS A 64 6.78 3.42 -36.14
CA HIS A 64 6.49 3.82 -37.52
C HIS A 64 7.80 3.93 -38.31
N LYS A 65 7.70 4.21 -39.60
CA LYS A 65 8.88 4.29 -40.49
C LYS A 65 9.94 5.30 -40.02
N GLY A 66 9.54 6.37 -39.31
CA GLY A 66 10.45 7.37 -38.76
C GLY A 66 11.23 6.95 -37.54
N THR A 67 10.97 5.77 -36.98
CA THR A 67 11.70 5.26 -35.80
C THR A 67 13.02 4.57 -36.13
N ASN A 68 13.42 4.55 -37.41
CA ASN A 68 14.68 4.00 -37.89
C ASN A 68 14.98 2.57 -37.42
N GLY A 69 13.97 1.71 -37.44
CA GLY A 69 14.10 0.32 -37.02
C GLY A 69 14.04 0.08 -35.52
N TRP A 70 13.90 1.13 -34.73
CA TRP A 70 13.70 1.01 -33.28
C TRP A 70 12.22 0.93 -32.94
N LYS A 71 11.93 0.09 -31.94
CA LYS A 71 10.58 -0.03 -31.39
C LYS A 71 10.29 1.21 -30.56
N SER A 72 9.14 1.83 -30.79
CA SER A 72 8.62 2.93 -29.97
C SER A 72 7.33 2.51 -29.31
N THR A 73 7.23 2.74 -28.00
CA THR A 73 6.03 2.39 -27.23
C THR A 73 5.55 3.56 -26.41
N ILE A 74 4.23 3.61 -26.18
CA ILE A 74 3.60 4.56 -25.26
C ILE A 74 2.83 3.79 -24.19
N PRO A 75 2.72 4.34 -22.96
CA PRO A 75 1.94 3.68 -21.90
C PRO A 75 0.45 3.75 -22.22
N GLY A 76 -0.23 2.63 -22.02
CA GLY A 76 -1.68 2.50 -22.15
C GLY A 76 -2.40 2.57 -20.81
N LEU A 77 -3.38 1.68 -20.62
CA LEU A 77 -4.14 1.60 -19.38
C LEU A 77 -3.25 1.18 -18.21
N LYS A 78 -3.51 1.78 -17.07
CA LYS A 78 -2.82 1.47 -15.82
C LYS A 78 -3.74 0.67 -14.91
N GLU A 79 -3.13 -0.25 -14.18
CA GLU A 79 -3.81 -1.04 -13.16
C GLU A 79 -2.96 -1.15 -11.91
N TRP A 80 -3.60 -1.41 -10.80
CA TRP A 80 -2.90 -1.69 -9.55
C TRP A 80 -3.64 -2.78 -8.77
N SER A 81 -2.89 -3.52 -7.99
CA SER A 81 -3.41 -4.60 -7.15
C SER A 81 -2.61 -4.72 -5.87
N ILE A 82 -3.23 -5.33 -4.88
CA ILE A 82 -2.58 -5.65 -3.60
C ILE A 82 -2.81 -7.12 -3.31
N ASP A 83 -1.72 -7.84 -3.05
CA ASP A 83 -1.77 -9.18 -2.51
C ASP A 83 -1.43 -9.10 -1.02
N LEU A 84 -2.37 -9.47 -0.17
CA LEU A 84 -2.16 -9.45 1.27
C LEU A 84 -2.26 -10.82 1.90
N GLU A 85 -1.50 -10.96 2.98
CA GLU A 85 -1.56 -12.11 3.86
C GLU A 85 -1.66 -11.62 5.30
N THR A 86 -2.64 -12.14 6.03
CA THR A 86 -2.86 -11.82 7.42
C THR A 86 -2.95 -13.10 8.24
N LEU A 87 -2.71 -13.01 9.54
CA LEU A 87 -3.06 -14.08 10.45
C LEU A 87 -4.59 -14.19 10.53
N LEU A 88 -5.10 -15.40 10.58
CA LEU A 88 -6.54 -15.63 10.75
C LEU A 88 -6.92 -15.36 12.21
N MET A 89 -7.60 -14.26 12.42
CA MET A 89 -8.05 -13.80 13.74
C MET A 89 -9.59 -13.69 13.71
N PRO A 90 -10.33 -14.72 14.16
CA PRO A 90 -11.79 -14.78 13.95
C PRO A 90 -12.58 -13.61 14.51
N ASN A 91 -12.07 -12.98 15.58
CA ASN A 91 -12.73 -11.84 16.23
C ASN A 91 -12.23 -10.48 15.76
N GLU A 92 -11.36 -10.46 14.75
CA GLU A 92 -10.84 -9.21 14.22
C GLU A 92 -11.86 -8.52 13.34
N GLU A 93 -12.26 -7.31 13.70
CA GLU A 93 -13.30 -6.55 13.01
C GLU A 93 -12.93 -6.27 11.55
N SER A 94 -11.69 -5.90 11.29
CA SER A 94 -11.24 -5.58 9.93
C SER A 94 -11.37 -6.76 8.97
N LEU A 95 -11.04 -7.97 9.44
CA LEU A 95 -11.16 -9.19 8.63
C LEU A 95 -12.62 -9.57 8.39
N GLN A 96 -13.48 -9.37 9.39
CA GLN A 96 -14.92 -9.60 9.24
C GLN A 96 -15.53 -8.63 8.21
N LEU A 97 -15.09 -7.39 8.19
CA LEU A 97 -15.53 -6.39 7.22
C LEU A 97 -15.09 -6.75 5.79
N LEU A 98 -13.86 -7.25 5.62
CA LEU A 98 -13.38 -7.71 4.31
C LEU A 98 -14.20 -8.89 3.79
N GLU A 99 -14.47 -9.85 4.64
CA GLU A 99 -15.30 -11.03 4.27
C GLU A 99 -16.72 -10.62 3.87
N LYS A 100 -17.31 -9.72 4.64
CA LYS A 100 -18.65 -9.20 4.34
C LYS A 100 -18.67 -8.43 3.01
N ALA A 101 -17.67 -7.61 2.74
CA ALA A 101 -17.54 -6.87 1.49
C ALA A 101 -17.38 -7.82 0.31
N PHE A 102 -16.60 -8.89 0.46
CA PHE A 102 -16.44 -9.90 -0.56
C PHE A 102 -17.76 -10.61 -0.88
N LEU A 103 -18.51 -11.01 0.13
CA LEU A 103 -19.80 -11.70 -0.06
C LEU A 103 -20.87 -10.82 -0.69
N ASN A 104 -20.83 -9.52 -0.43
CA ASN A 104 -21.80 -8.54 -0.96
C ASN A 104 -21.33 -7.87 -2.25
N ASP A 105 -20.18 -8.24 -2.79
CA ASP A 105 -19.55 -7.59 -3.95
C ASP A 105 -19.33 -6.08 -3.75
N ASP A 106 -19.09 -5.66 -2.53
CA ASP A 106 -18.86 -4.26 -2.20
C ASP A 106 -17.43 -3.83 -2.54
N LEU A 107 -17.29 -2.60 -3.02
CA LEU A 107 -15.99 -1.95 -3.15
C LEU A 107 -15.52 -1.46 -1.79
N ILE A 108 -14.22 -1.48 -1.59
CA ILE A 108 -13.61 -0.96 -0.37
C ILE A 108 -12.63 0.16 -0.70
N ASN A 109 -12.50 1.12 0.22
CA ASN A 109 -11.49 2.16 0.15
C ASN A 109 -10.36 1.79 1.10
N ILE A 110 -9.14 1.76 0.59
CA ILE A 110 -7.95 1.38 1.36
C ILE A 110 -6.95 2.52 1.42
N LYS A 111 -6.13 2.49 2.46
CA LYS A 111 -4.99 3.38 2.63
C LYS A 111 -3.74 2.56 2.90
N ILE A 112 -2.67 2.87 2.17
CA ILE A 112 -1.35 2.31 2.40
C ILE A 112 -0.53 3.39 3.08
N GLU A 113 -0.13 3.16 4.33
CA GLU A 113 0.63 4.12 5.13
C GLU A 113 2.10 3.73 5.20
N TYR A 114 2.96 4.71 4.95
CA TYR A 114 4.40 4.59 5.04
C TYR A 114 4.88 4.90 6.47
N PRO A 115 6.11 4.49 6.84
CA PRO A 115 6.64 4.76 8.19
C PRO A 115 6.69 6.24 8.59
N ASN A 116 6.85 7.13 7.62
CA ASN A 116 6.87 8.59 7.83
C ASN A 116 5.46 9.21 7.86
N LYS A 117 4.42 8.39 7.88
CA LYS A 117 3.00 8.78 7.84
C LYS A 117 2.53 9.31 6.48
N ALA A 118 3.36 9.31 5.46
CA ALA A 118 2.90 9.51 4.10
C ALA A 118 1.99 8.35 3.68
N TYR A 119 1.03 8.58 2.80
CA TYR A 119 0.04 7.57 2.46
C TYR A 119 -0.47 7.68 1.03
N MET A 120 -0.98 6.57 0.54
CA MET A 120 -1.72 6.48 -0.73
C MET A 120 -3.09 5.88 -0.44
N THR A 121 -4.10 6.34 -1.16
CA THR A 121 -5.47 5.84 -1.04
C THR A 121 -6.01 5.39 -2.39
N GLY A 122 -6.95 4.47 -2.37
CA GLY A 122 -7.60 4.00 -3.59
C GLY A 122 -8.80 3.15 -3.28
N ILE A 123 -9.67 2.99 -4.28
CA ILE A 123 -10.82 2.12 -4.21
C ILE A 123 -10.47 0.82 -4.92
N CYS A 124 -10.83 -0.29 -4.33
CA CYS A 124 -10.55 -1.60 -4.90
C CYS A 124 -11.71 -2.57 -4.67
N SER A 125 -11.71 -3.63 -5.46
CA SER A 125 -12.59 -4.78 -5.28
C SER A 125 -11.79 -5.96 -4.74
N ILE A 126 -12.43 -6.77 -3.92
CA ILE A 126 -11.85 -8.00 -3.42
C ILE A 126 -12.13 -9.10 -4.44
N THR A 127 -11.08 -9.65 -5.04
CA THR A 127 -11.23 -10.68 -6.09
C THR A 127 -10.98 -12.08 -5.58
N GLU A 128 -10.25 -12.21 -4.47
CA GLU A 128 -9.97 -13.51 -3.86
C GLU A 128 -9.82 -13.34 -2.35
N LEU A 129 -10.43 -14.24 -1.59
CA LEU A 129 -10.18 -14.44 -0.16
C LEU A 129 -10.05 -15.93 0.08
N SER A 130 -8.91 -16.36 0.59
CA SER A 130 -8.64 -17.76 0.89
C SER A 130 -8.10 -17.92 2.30
N MET A 131 -8.44 -19.03 2.92
CA MET A 131 -7.93 -19.43 4.24
C MET A 131 -6.98 -20.60 4.09
N ASN A 132 -5.88 -20.56 4.83
CA ASN A 132 -4.98 -21.69 4.94
C ASN A 132 -4.88 -22.07 6.42
N THR A 133 -5.29 -23.29 6.73
CA THR A 133 -5.38 -23.80 8.10
C THR A 133 -4.52 -25.06 8.25
N PRO A 134 -3.18 -24.95 8.22
CA PRO A 134 -2.29 -26.09 8.35
C PRO A 134 -2.36 -26.69 9.76
N HIS A 135 -2.09 -28.00 9.86
CA HIS A 135 -2.14 -28.71 11.14
C HIS A 135 -1.06 -28.24 12.13
N ASP A 136 0.11 -27.91 11.65
CA ASP A 136 1.32 -27.66 12.43
C ASP A 136 1.82 -26.21 12.38
N ASP A 137 1.01 -25.27 11.89
CA ASP A 137 1.38 -23.86 11.79
C ASP A 137 0.15 -22.98 12.04
N VAL A 138 0.36 -21.67 12.12
CA VAL A 138 -0.74 -20.72 12.31
C VAL A 138 -1.63 -20.64 11.08
N ALA A 139 -2.91 -20.45 11.33
CA ALA A 139 -3.86 -20.20 10.24
C ALA A 139 -3.64 -18.81 9.64
N THR A 140 -3.67 -18.72 8.32
CA THR A 140 -3.50 -17.48 7.58
C THR A 140 -4.67 -17.21 6.66
N TYR A 141 -4.81 -15.93 6.31
CA TYR A 141 -5.86 -15.44 5.43
C TYR A 141 -5.19 -14.67 4.30
N LYS A 142 -5.42 -15.08 3.07
CA LYS A 142 -4.85 -14.42 1.89
C LYS A 142 -5.94 -13.73 1.11
N GLY A 143 -5.66 -12.54 0.63
CA GLY A 143 -6.57 -11.77 -0.19
C GLY A 143 -5.89 -11.09 -1.35
N SER A 144 -6.62 -10.97 -2.45
CA SER A 144 -6.22 -10.18 -3.60
C SER A 144 -7.21 -9.04 -3.79
N LEU A 145 -6.69 -7.82 -3.82
CA LEU A 145 -7.45 -6.61 -4.05
C LEU A 145 -7.07 -6.02 -5.39
N ASN A 146 -8.02 -5.81 -6.27
CA ASN A 146 -7.79 -5.17 -7.57
C ASN A 146 -8.32 -3.74 -7.55
N GLY A 147 -7.50 -2.79 -8.00
CA GLY A 147 -7.88 -1.40 -8.06
C GLY A 147 -9.05 -1.13 -8.99
N VAL A 148 -9.94 -0.28 -8.54
CA VAL A 148 -11.03 0.30 -9.33
C VAL A 148 -10.74 1.78 -9.48
N GLY A 149 -10.25 2.18 -10.66
CA GLY A 149 -9.77 3.53 -10.87
C GLY A 149 -8.33 3.75 -10.41
N ALA A 150 -7.95 4.98 -10.18
CA ALA A 150 -6.59 5.37 -9.87
C ALA A 150 -6.23 5.11 -8.39
N LEU A 151 -4.99 4.70 -8.18
CA LEU A 151 -4.35 4.81 -6.86
C LEU A 151 -3.83 6.25 -6.74
N SER A 152 -4.06 6.90 -5.61
CA SER A 152 -3.63 8.28 -5.40
C SER A 152 -2.12 8.43 -5.43
N GLU A 153 -1.65 9.65 -5.67
CA GLU A 153 -0.24 9.99 -5.43
C GLU A 153 0.11 9.84 -3.95
N LEU A 154 1.40 9.68 -3.67
CA LEU A 154 1.88 9.66 -2.30
C LEU A 154 1.64 11.02 -1.66
N LYS A 155 0.75 11.05 -0.67
CA LYS A 155 0.42 12.26 0.08
C LYS A 155 1.28 12.34 1.32
N GLN A 156 1.85 13.51 1.58
CA GLN A 156 2.61 13.75 2.81
C GLN A 156 1.63 13.88 4.00
N PRO A 157 2.12 13.59 5.21
CA PRO A 157 1.29 13.65 6.41
C PRO A 157 0.82 15.05 6.75
#